data_f1ac9fd6e5b6ad6fdeaff983ea156521
#
_entry.id   f1ac9fd6e5b6ad6fdeaff983ea156521
#
_cell.length_a   1.000
_cell.length_b   1.000
_cell.length_c   1.000
_cell.angle_alpha   90.00
_cell.angle_beta   90.00
_cell.angle_gamma   90.00
#
_symmetry.space_group_name_H-M   'P 1'
#
loop_
_entity.id
_entity.type
_entity.pdbx_description
1 polymer ?
#
loop_
_entity_poly.entity_id
_entity_poly.type
_entity_poly.pdbx_seq_one_letter_code
_entity_poly.pdbx_strand_id
1 'polypeptide(L)'
;VINHCWALGEGNPILAIHDVGAGGISNAFPELVDGAGRGAVFDLRQVPLEESGLAPKEIWCNESQERYVLALDPQRLELFRQMCERERCPWAVVGVATDERQLVLEDGPRGARAIDMPMDVLLGKPPRMHREVQRMPRGEPVLDLTGVALPQVAFDVLRHPTVASKRFLVTIGDRTVGGLSHRDPMVGPWQVPVADCAVTLADFAGLRGEAMSMGERTPLASV
;
A
#
# COMPACT_ATOMS: atom_id res chain seq x y z
N VAL A 1 -1.69 -5.48 -21.15
CA VAL A 1 -0.50 -6.34 -21.13
C VAL A 1 -0.61 -7.36 -20.00
N ILE A 2 -0.70 -6.97 -18.73
CA ILE A 2 -0.67 -7.87 -17.55
C ILE A 2 -1.73 -8.98 -17.67
N ASN A 3 -2.99 -8.65 -17.98
CA ASN A 3 -4.05 -9.64 -18.13
C ASN A 3 -3.79 -10.63 -19.25
N HIS A 4 -3.17 -10.19 -20.35
CA HIS A 4 -2.79 -11.09 -21.45
C HIS A 4 -1.63 -12.03 -21.04
N CYS A 5 -0.65 -11.52 -20.30
CA CYS A 5 0.41 -12.36 -19.73
C CYS A 5 -0.17 -13.41 -18.79
N TRP A 6 -1.09 -12.99 -17.90
CA TRP A 6 -1.78 -13.90 -16.99
C TRP A 6 -2.55 -15.02 -17.71
N ALA A 7 -3.23 -14.67 -18.79
CA ALA A 7 -4.01 -15.64 -19.59
C ALA A 7 -3.15 -16.72 -20.27
N LEU A 8 -1.82 -16.56 -20.34
CA LEU A 8 -0.90 -17.56 -20.89
C LEU A 8 -0.62 -18.73 -19.92
N GLY A 9 -1.07 -18.65 -18.67
CA GLY A 9 -0.81 -19.70 -17.68
C GLY A 9 0.69 -19.96 -17.49
N GLU A 10 1.14 -21.19 -17.74
CA GLU A 10 2.57 -21.56 -17.65
C GLU A 10 3.46 -20.82 -18.65
N GLY A 11 2.87 -20.24 -19.68
CA GLY A 11 3.56 -19.39 -20.67
C GLY A 11 3.77 -17.94 -20.21
N ASN A 12 3.29 -17.55 -19.04
CA ASN A 12 3.40 -16.20 -18.52
C ASN A 12 4.88 -15.75 -18.42
N PRO A 13 5.28 -14.64 -19.08
CA PRO A 13 6.63 -14.11 -18.96
C PRO A 13 6.92 -13.45 -17.61
N ILE A 14 5.88 -13.07 -16.86
CA ILE A 14 6.01 -12.35 -15.59
C ILE A 14 6.24 -13.34 -14.45
N LEU A 15 7.39 -13.23 -13.79
CA LEU A 15 7.76 -14.04 -12.62
C LEU A 15 7.32 -13.39 -11.31
N ALA A 16 7.40 -12.06 -11.23
CA ALA A 16 6.92 -11.26 -10.12
C ALA A 16 6.53 -9.87 -10.61
N ILE A 17 5.65 -9.22 -9.89
CA ILE A 17 5.15 -7.88 -10.20
C ILE A 17 4.97 -7.10 -8.90
N HIS A 18 5.32 -5.82 -8.93
CA HIS A 18 5.07 -4.87 -7.85
C HIS A 18 4.59 -3.55 -8.44
N ASP A 19 3.64 -2.91 -7.80
CA ASP A 19 3.23 -1.56 -8.17
C ASP A 19 4.21 -0.51 -7.64
N VAL A 20 4.21 0.66 -8.24
CA VAL A 20 5.01 1.80 -7.79
C VAL A 20 4.12 2.71 -6.97
N GLY A 21 4.27 2.64 -5.66
CA GLY A 21 3.54 3.46 -4.70
C GLY A 21 4.43 4.53 -4.06
N ALA A 22 4.24 4.72 -2.75
CA ALA A 22 5.04 5.63 -1.93
C ALA A 22 6.52 5.28 -1.98
N GLY A 23 7.36 6.29 -2.10
CA GLY A 23 8.81 6.13 -2.30
C GLY A 23 9.23 5.88 -3.74
N GLY A 24 8.30 5.65 -4.66
CA GLY A 24 8.61 5.43 -6.06
C GLY A 24 9.34 4.11 -6.34
N ILE A 25 10.15 4.09 -7.38
CA ILE A 25 10.94 2.90 -7.75
C ILE A 25 12.04 2.58 -6.75
N SER A 26 12.39 3.52 -5.85
CA SER A 26 13.35 3.28 -4.76
C SER A 26 12.83 2.28 -3.74
N ASN A 27 11.54 2.08 -3.70
CA ASN A 27 10.87 1.08 -2.87
C ASN A 27 10.52 -0.17 -3.68
N ALA A 28 9.87 0.03 -4.83
CA ALA A 28 9.32 -1.06 -5.62
C ALA A 28 10.40 -2.03 -6.17
N PHE A 29 11.53 -1.55 -6.65
CA PHE A 29 12.59 -2.42 -7.18
C PHE A 29 13.27 -3.27 -6.11
N PRO A 30 13.71 -2.70 -4.96
CA PRO A 30 14.27 -3.53 -3.89
C PRO A 30 13.29 -4.58 -3.37
N GLU A 31 12.04 -4.21 -3.13
CA GLU A 31 11.02 -5.15 -2.65
C GLU A 31 10.77 -6.29 -3.63
N LEU A 32 10.72 -5.98 -4.93
CA LEU A 32 10.53 -6.98 -5.98
C LEU A 32 11.61 -8.07 -5.94
N VAL A 33 12.88 -7.70 -5.77
CA VAL A 33 13.99 -8.67 -5.80
C VAL A 33 14.22 -9.33 -4.45
N ASP A 34 13.95 -8.62 -3.35
CA ASP A 34 14.08 -9.16 -1.99
C ASP A 34 13.11 -10.31 -1.75
N GLY A 35 11.89 -10.21 -2.24
CA GLY A 35 10.88 -11.26 -2.16
C GLY A 35 11.33 -12.59 -2.77
N ALA A 36 12.26 -12.56 -3.73
CA ALA A 36 12.90 -13.73 -4.31
C ALA A 36 14.24 -14.11 -3.65
N GLY A 37 14.64 -13.41 -2.58
CA GLY A 37 15.93 -13.61 -1.91
C GLY A 37 17.13 -13.17 -2.73
N ARG A 38 16.96 -12.23 -3.65
CA ARG A 38 17.97 -11.78 -4.61
C ARG A 38 18.41 -10.35 -4.36
N GLY A 39 19.46 -9.94 -5.05
CA GLY A 39 19.80 -8.53 -5.28
C GLY A 39 19.57 -8.14 -6.72
N ALA A 40 20.03 -6.96 -7.10
CA ALA A 40 19.95 -6.50 -8.48
C ALA A 40 20.96 -5.40 -8.80
N VAL A 41 21.26 -5.27 -10.09
CA VAL A 41 21.96 -4.12 -10.67
C VAL A 41 20.97 -3.39 -11.57
N PHE A 42 20.70 -2.12 -11.27
CA PHE A 42 19.82 -1.25 -12.03
C PHE A 42 20.61 -0.13 -12.71
N ASP A 43 20.23 0.21 -13.93
CA ASP A 43 20.68 1.41 -14.64
C ASP A 43 19.55 2.45 -14.62
N LEU A 44 19.74 3.51 -13.84
CA LEU A 44 18.76 4.57 -13.65
C LEU A 44 18.37 5.26 -14.96
N ARG A 45 19.29 5.31 -15.93
CA ARG A 45 19.09 5.97 -17.24
C ARG A 45 18.22 5.18 -18.20
N GLN A 46 17.92 3.93 -17.87
CA GLN A 46 16.97 3.11 -18.64
C GLN A 46 15.51 3.33 -18.20
N VAL A 47 15.28 4.05 -17.10
CA VAL A 47 13.91 4.36 -16.66
C VAL A 47 13.23 5.29 -17.67
N PRO A 48 12.07 4.91 -18.24
CA PRO A 48 11.33 5.78 -19.16
C PRO A 48 10.84 7.03 -18.41
N LEU A 49 11.09 8.20 -18.98
CA LEU A 49 10.75 9.50 -18.42
C LEU A 49 10.07 10.36 -19.48
N GLU A 50 8.99 11.03 -19.09
CA GLU A 50 8.37 12.09 -19.89
C GLU A 50 9.02 13.46 -19.63
N GLU A 51 9.64 13.64 -18.46
CA GLU A 51 10.34 14.85 -18.05
C GLU A 51 11.86 14.66 -18.20
N SER A 52 12.49 15.46 -19.04
CA SER A 52 13.91 15.32 -19.39
C SER A 52 14.89 15.94 -18.37
N GLY A 53 14.40 16.74 -17.46
CA GLY A 53 15.23 17.52 -16.52
C GLY A 53 15.43 16.90 -15.14
N LEU A 54 14.94 15.67 -14.91
CA LEU A 54 14.98 15.06 -13.60
C LEU A 54 16.39 14.67 -13.14
N ALA A 55 16.75 15.07 -11.95
CA ALA A 55 17.97 14.61 -11.27
C ALA A 55 17.86 13.12 -10.87
N PRO A 56 18.99 12.41 -10.70
CA PRO A 56 18.98 10.99 -10.34
C PRO A 56 18.09 10.64 -9.14
N LYS A 57 18.13 11.45 -8.07
CA LYS A 57 17.28 11.26 -6.89
C LYS A 57 15.80 11.43 -7.18
N GLU A 58 15.46 12.33 -8.10
CA GLU A 58 14.07 12.57 -8.50
C GLU A 58 13.54 11.43 -9.34
N ILE A 59 14.37 10.84 -10.20
CA ILE A 59 13.99 9.62 -10.93
C ILE A 59 13.78 8.46 -9.96
N TRP A 60 14.71 8.27 -9.02
CA TRP A 60 14.71 7.13 -8.10
C TRP A 60 13.57 7.17 -7.08
N CYS A 61 13.30 8.35 -6.51
CA CYS A 61 12.32 8.54 -5.43
C CYS A 61 11.00 9.16 -5.88
N ASN A 62 10.77 9.32 -7.18
CA ASN A 62 9.54 9.92 -7.69
C ASN A 62 8.35 8.98 -7.49
N GLU A 63 7.35 9.45 -6.76
CA GLU A 63 6.09 8.74 -6.52
C GLU A 63 5.11 8.82 -7.70
N SER A 64 5.60 8.78 -8.94
CA SER A 64 4.74 8.62 -10.12
C SER A 64 4.09 7.25 -10.06
N GLN A 65 2.88 7.21 -9.53
CA GLN A 65 2.08 6.01 -9.35
C GLN A 65 1.54 5.49 -10.68
N GLU A 66 0.76 4.42 -10.67
CA GLU A 66 0.22 3.74 -11.87
C GLU A 66 1.31 3.18 -12.80
N ARG A 67 2.53 2.98 -12.27
CA ARG A 67 3.59 2.22 -12.92
C ARG A 67 3.74 0.86 -12.24
N TYR A 68 4.33 -0.08 -12.96
CA TYR A 68 4.65 -1.40 -12.44
C TYR A 68 6.11 -1.72 -12.67
N VAL A 69 6.73 -2.39 -11.71
CA VAL A 69 8.03 -3.04 -11.85
C VAL A 69 7.82 -4.54 -11.94
N LEU A 70 8.52 -5.19 -12.85
CA LEU A 70 8.30 -6.58 -13.21
C LEU A 70 9.62 -7.33 -13.22
N ALA A 71 9.64 -8.53 -12.65
CA ALA A 71 10.67 -9.51 -12.92
C ALA A 71 10.19 -10.42 -14.07
N LEU A 72 10.96 -10.50 -15.11
CA LEU A 72 10.62 -11.26 -16.32
C LEU A 72 11.57 -12.43 -16.53
N ASP A 73 11.03 -13.52 -17.09
CA ASP A 73 11.84 -14.62 -17.61
C ASP A 73 12.64 -14.12 -18.83
N PRO A 74 13.99 -14.14 -18.80
CA PRO A 74 14.80 -13.69 -19.91
C PRO A 74 14.49 -14.40 -21.24
N GLN A 75 14.11 -15.68 -21.16
CA GLN A 75 13.76 -16.46 -22.35
C GLN A 75 12.45 -16.03 -23.00
N ARG A 76 11.60 -15.31 -22.26
CA ARG A 76 10.29 -14.84 -22.70
C ARG A 76 10.22 -13.32 -22.85
N LEU A 77 11.35 -12.64 -22.73
CA LEU A 77 11.41 -11.18 -22.86
C LEU A 77 10.89 -10.68 -24.20
N GLU A 78 11.20 -11.38 -25.28
CA GLU A 78 10.73 -11.03 -26.62
C GLU A 78 9.19 -11.14 -26.74
N LEU A 79 8.59 -12.14 -26.13
CA LEU A 79 7.13 -12.29 -26.07
C LEU A 79 6.50 -11.11 -25.34
N PHE A 80 7.06 -10.72 -24.20
CA PHE A 80 6.59 -9.56 -23.43
C PHE A 80 6.72 -8.27 -24.24
N ARG A 81 7.85 -8.06 -24.93
CA ARG A 81 8.07 -6.91 -25.81
C ARG A 81 6.97 -6.80 -26.86
N GLN A 82 6.66 -7.89 -27.57
CA GLN A 82 5.61 -7.90 -28.59
C GLN A 82 4.23 -7.54 -28.03
N MET A 83 3.92 -8.00 -26.81
CA MET A 83 2.68 -7.63 -26.13
C MET A 83 2.62 -6.15 -25.80
N CYS A 84 3.71 -5.58 -25.28
CA CYS A 84 3.80 -4.16 -24.98
C CYS A 84 3.65 -3.30 -26.26
N GLU A 85 4.31 -3.68 -27.34
CA GLU A 85 4.20 -2.99 -28.62
C GLU A 85 2.79 -3.03 -29.19
N ARG A 86 2.14 -4.19 -29.14
CA ARG A 86 0.75 -4.35 -29.57
C ARG A 86 -0.19 -3.43 -28.80
N GLU A 87 -0.01 -3.35 -27.49
CA GLU A 87 -0.86 -2.54 -26.61
C GLU A 87 -0.38 -1.08 -26.50
N ARG A 88 0.70 -0.70 -27.20
CA ARG A 88 1.34 0.63 -27.09
C ARG A 88 1.68 0.99 -25.63
N CYS A 89 2.11 0.00 -24.87
CA CYS A 89 2.50 0.15 -23.48
C CYS A 89 3.98 0.51 -23.38
N PRO A 90 4.35 1.67 -22.86
CA PRO A 90 5.75 2.01 -22.62
C PRO A 90 6.39 1.02 -21.65
N TRP A 91 7.61 0.58 -21.97
CA TRP A 91 8.36 -0.35 -21.13
C TRP A 91 9.85 -0.20 -21.38
N ALA A 92 10.67 -0.63 -20.42
CA ALA A 92 12.11 -0.72 -20.56
C ALA A 92 12.70 -1.80 -19.66
N VAL A 93 13.84 -2.35 -20.08
CA VAL A 93 14.68 -3.19 -19.20
C VAL A 93 15.57 -2.27 -18.39
N VAL A 94 15.33 -2.18 -17.08
CA VAL A 94 16.01 -1.24 -16.19
C VAL A 94 17.18 -1.90 -15.45
N GLY A 95 17.20 -3.22 -15.38
CA GLY A 95 18.25 -3.92 -14.67
C GLY A 95 18.13 -5.44 -14.73
N VAL A 96 19.00 -6.09 -13.99
CA VAL A 96 19.08 -7.55 -13.89
C VAL A 96 19.15 -7.96 -12.43
N ALA A 97 18.30 -8.94 -12.06
CA ALA A 97 18.36 -9.58 -10.76
C ALA A 97 19.62 -10.45 -10.64
N THR A 98 20.25 -10.47 -9.47
CA THR A 98 21.48 -11.20 -9.19
C THR A 98 21.29 -12.19 -8.05
N ASP A 99 22.10 -13.23 -8.01
CA ASP A 99 22.13 -14.16 -6.87
C ASP A 99 22.75 -13.54 -5.63
N GLU A 100 23.62 -12.56 -5.81
CA GLU A 100 24.23 -11.79 -4.72
C GLU A 100 23.18 -10.80 -4.18
N ARG A 101 22.96 -10.83 -2.86
CA ARG A 101 21.99 -9.95 -2.18
C ARG A 101 22.56 -8.53 -2.00
N GLN A 102 22.87 -7.88 -3.12
CA GLN A 102 23.40 -6.53 -3.21
C GLN A 102 22.49 -5.68 -4.07
N LEU A 103 22.15 -4.50 -3.60
CA LEU A 103 21.46 -3.48 -4.39
C LEU A 103 22.49 -2.55 -4.99
N VAL A 104 22.56 -2.53 -6.31
CA VAL A 104 23.44 -1.63 -7.06
C VAL A 104 22.58 -0.76 -7.97
N LEU A 105 22.74 0.55 -7.86
CA LEU A 105 22.12 1.54 -8.74
C LEU A 105 23.22 2.34 -9.44
N GLU A 106 23.24 2.26 -10.76
CA GLU A 106 24.18 2.98 -11.62
C GLU A 106 23.46 4.15 -12.30
N ASP A 107 24.14 5.27 -12.43
CA ASP A 107 23.67 6.46 -13.17
C ASP A 107 24.22 6.47 -14.60
N GLY A 108 23.91 5.43 -15.36
CA GLY A 108 24.41 5.18 -16.70
C GLY A 108 25.85 4.65 -16.76
N PRO A 109 26.35 4.32 -17.96
CA PRO A 109 27.60 3.55 -18.15
C PRO A 109 28.88 4.25 -17.67
N ARG A 110 28.84 5.55 -17.41
CA ARG A 110 29.96 6.36 -16.92
C ARG A 110 29.63 7.09 -15.61
N GLY A 111 28.45 6.82 -15.08
CA GLY A 111 27.97 7.43 -13.85
C GLY A 111 28.58 6.78 -12.61
N ALA A 112 28.52 7.50 -11.50
CA ALA A 112 28.86 6.92 -10.22
C ALA A 112 27.78 5.89 -9.83
N ARG A 113 28.17 4.87 -9.08
CA ARG A 113 27.21 4.02 -8.37
C ARG A 113 26.55 4.88 -7.29
N ALA A 114 25.30 5.24 -7.53
CA ALA A 114 24.53 6.04 -6.60
C ALA A 114 24.16 5.24 -5.34
N ILE A 115 23.97 3.92 -5.50
CA ILE A 115 23.72 2.98 -4.42
C ILE A 115 24.58 1.74 -4.67
N ASP A 116 25.23 1.25 -3.62
CA ASP A 116 25.95 -0.01 -3.60
C ASP A 116 25.93 -0.53 -2.15
N MET A 117 24.92 -1.32 -1.82
CA MET A 117 24.71 -1.75 -0.44
C MET A 117 24.06 -3.15 -0.36
N PRO A 118 24.36 -3.90 0.70
CA PRO A 118 23.64 -5.15 0.96
C PRO A 118 22.15 -4.93 1.15
N MET A 119 21.32 -5.82 0.59
CA MET A 119 19.87 -5.78 0.75
C MET A 119 19.41 -5.79 2.22
N ASP A 120 20.17 -6.47 3.08
CA ASP A 120 19.86 -6.56 4.51
C ASP A 120 20.03 -5.22 5.26
N VAL A 121 20.77 -4.27 4.70
CA VAL A 121 20.86 -2.90 5.23
C VAL A 121 19.55 -2.14 4.94
N LEU A 122 18.97 -2.36 3.79
CA LEU A 122 17.75 -1.68 3.36
C LEU A 122 16.48 -2.34 3.90
N LEU A 123 16.36 -3.65 3.73
CA LEU A 123 15.16 -4.44 4.03
C LEU A 123 15.37 -5.47 5.15
N GLY A 124 16.49 -5.40 5.85
CA GLY A 124 16.77 -6.27 6.99
C GLY A 124 15.83 -6.00 8.17
N LYS A 125 15.78 -6.96 9.07
CA LYS A 125 14.98 -6.82 10.28
C LYS A 125 15.59 -5.75 11.19
N PRO A 126 14.83 -4.71 11.56
CA PRO A 126 15.30 -3.75 12.54
C PRO A 126 15.56 -4.44 13.88
N PRO A 127 16.43 -3.88 14.74
CA PRO A 127 16.64 -4.39 16.08
C PRO A 127 15.31 -4.54 16.82
N ARG A 128 15.15 -5.64 17.56
CA ARG A 128 13.95 -5.84 18.35
C ARG A 128 13.82 -4.72 19.38
N MET A 129 12.70 -4.02 19.32
CA MET A 129 12.39 -3.02 20.33
C MET A 129 12.02 -3.76 21.63
N HIS A 130 12.74 -3.50 22.70
CA HIS A 130 12.35 -3.91 24.04
C HIS A 130 11.61 -2.75 24.71
N ARG A 131 10.41 -3.02 25.18
CA ARG A 131 9.62 -2.05 25.96
C ARG A 131 9.30 -2.68 27.30
N GLU A 132 9.78 -2.05 28.37
CA GLU A 132 9.41 -2.38 29.73
C GLU A 132 8.35 -1.38 30.18
N VAL A 133 7.16 -1.86 30.50
CA VAL A 133 6.04 -1.02 30.89
C VAL A 133 5.61 -1.43 32.29
N GLN A 134 5.58 -0.46 33.18
CA GLN A 134 5.05 -0.66 34.53
C GLN A 134 3.68 0.00 34.64
N ARG A 135 2.72 -0.74 35.16
CA ARG A 135 1.41 -0.15 35.46
C ARG A 135 1.53 0.77 36.67
N MET A 136 1.35 2.05 36.43
CA MET A 136 1.23 3.02 37.53
C MET A 136 -0.20 3.00 38.04
N PRO A 137 -0.43 2.68 39.33
CA PRO A 137 -1.76 2.81 39.91
C PRO A 137 -2.19 4.28 39.81
N ARG A 138 -3.21 4.56 39.07
CA ARG A 138 -3.86 5.87 39.10
C ARG A 138 -4.88 5.84 40.21
N GLY A 139 -4.77 6.78 41.16
CA GLY A 139 -5.86 7.00 42.09
C GLY A 139 -7.11 7.34 41.31
N GLU A 140 -8.20 6.61 41.56
CA GLU A 140 -9.48 6.93 40.93
C GLU A 140 -9.92 8.30 41.47
N PRO A 141 -10.03 9.33 40.60
CA PRO A 141 -10.58 10.60 41.03
C PRO A 141 -12.04 10.40 41.43
N VAL A 142 -12.40 10.90 42.57
CA VAL A 142 -13.80 10.92 42.99
C VAL A 142 -14.58 11.77 41.97
N LEU A 143 -15.52 11.15 41.28
CA LEU A 143 -16.35 11.84 40.31
C LEU A 143 -17.33 12.77 41.06
N ASP A 144 -17.10 14.07 41.02
CA ASP A 144 -18.03 15.07 41.55
C ASP A 144 -19.11 15.39 40.50
N LEU A 145 -20.34 15.00 40.76
CA LEU A 145 -21.51 15.25 39.93
C LEU A 145 -22.32 16.47 40.41
N THR A 146 -21.81 17.22 41.37
CA THR A 146 -22.52 18.42 41.88
C THR A 146 -22.73 19.45 40.79
N GLY A 147 -23.97 19.85 40.57
CA GLY A 147 -24.33 20.81 39.54
C GLY A 147 -24.36 20.31 38.08
N VAL A 148 -24.16 19.01 37.87
CA VAL A 148 -24.23 18.40 36.55
C VAL A 148 -25.69 18.26 36.10
N ALA A 149 -26.04 18.91 34.98
CA ALA A 149 -27.35 18.78 34.35
C ALA A 149 -27.33 17.64 33.34
N LEU A 150 -28.05 16.55 33.60
CA LEU A 150 -28.09 15.36 32.74
C LEU A 150 -28.40 15.68 31.25
N PRO A 151 -29.39 16.55 30.90
CA PRO A 151 -29.62 16.88 29.50
C PRO A 151 -28.44 17.54 28.82
N GLN A 152 -27.73 18.42 29.52
CA GLN A 152 -26.54 19.08 28.97
C GLN A 152 -25.41 18.07 28.73
N VAL A 153 -25.15 17.20 29.70
CA VAL A 153 -24.14 16.14 29.56
C VAL A 153 -24.45 15.20 28.40
N ALA A 154 -25.72 14.85 28.19
CA ALA A 154 -26.12 14.02 27.06
C ALA A 154 -25.78 14.68 25.72
N PHE A 155 -26.03 16.00 25.58
CA PHE A 155 -25.63 16.74 24.37
C PHE A 155 -24.10 16.86 24.23
N ASP A 156 -23.38 17.04 25.31
CA ASP A 156 -21.92 17.15 25.29
C ASP A 156 -21.27 15.84 24.88
N VAL A 157 -21.80 14.70 25.34
CA VAL A 157 -21.38 13.36 24.91
C VAL A 157 -21.65 13.18 23.41
N LEU A 158 -22.84 13.53 22.93
CA LEU A 158 -23.19 13.41 21.51
C LEU A 158 -22.32 14.31 20.61
N ARG A 159 -21.85 15.44 21.13
CA ARG A 159 -20.95 16.36 20.42
C ARG A 159 -19.48 16.00 20.54
N HIS A 160 -19.14 15.13 21.47
CA HIS A 160 -17.73 14.75 21.68
C HIS A 160 -17.14 14.12 20.40
N PRO A 161 -15.94 14.51 19.96
CA PRO A 161 -15.35 14.06 18.71
C PRO A 161 -15.30 12.52 18.53
N THR A 162 -15.13 11.77 19.61
CA THR A 162 -15.14 10.30 19.59
C THR A 162 -16.53 9.71 19.31
N VAL A 163 -17.60 10.43 19.70
CA VAL A 163 -19.00 9.95 19.61
C VAL A 163 -19.74 10.58 18.43
N ALA A 164 -19.43 11.83 18.10
CA ALA A 164 -20.09 12.58 17.05
C ALA A 164 -20.01 11.90 15.68
N SER A 165 -20.95 12.24 14.80
CA SER A 165 -21.04 11.69 13.45
C SER A 165 -19.73 11.84 12.67
N LYS A 166 -19.29 10.76 12.03
CA LYS A 166 -18.14 10.70 11.12
C LYS A 166 -18.53 10.82 9.65
N ARG A 167 -19.75 11.29 9.36
CA ARG A 167 -20.25 11.40 8.00
C ARG A 167 -19.27 12.11 7.06
N PHE A 168 -18.63 13.17 7.52
CA PHE A 168 -17.64 13.91 6.72
C PHE A 168 -16.43 13.07 6.31
N LEU A 169 -15.98 12.15 7.16
CA LEU A 169 -14.87 11.23 6.82
C LEU A 169 -15.32 10.17 5.81
N VAL A 170 -16.50 9.60 6.02
CA VAL A 170 -17.03 8.54 5.16
C VAL A 170 -17.38 9.05 3.76
N THR A 171 -17.73 10.34 3.61
CA THR A 171 -18.11 10.92 2.32
C THR A 171 -16.95 11.42 1.47
N ILE A 172 -15.78 11.68 2.05
CA ILE A 172 -14.61 12.19 1.31
C ILE A 172 -13.67 11.09 0.81
N GLY A 173 -13.78 9.88 1.32
CA GLY A 173 -12.97 8.73 0.91
C GLY A 173 -13.74 7.77 0.02
N ASP A 174 -13.00 6.86 -0.61
CA ASP A 174 -13.57 5.75 -1.36
C ASP A 174 -14.30 4.79 -0.43
N ARG A 175 -15.49 4.32 -0.85
CA ARG A 175 -16.37 3.49 -0.02
C ARG A 175 -16.62 2.10 -0.57
N THR A 176 -16.96 2.02 -1.82
CA THR A 176 -17.49 0.81 -2.47
C THR A 176 -16.75 0.49 -3.75
N VAL A 177 -15.43 0.68 -3.73
CA VAL A 177 -14.56 0.41 -4.87
C VAL A 177 -14.59 -1.08 -5.23
N GLY A 178 -14.62 -1.36 -6.53
CA GLY A 178 -14.63 -2.73 -7.05
C GLY A 178 -16.01 -3.38 -7.17
N GLY A 179 -17.08 -2.77 -6.61
CA GLY A 179 -18.46 -3.23 -6.78
C GLY A 179 -18.85 -4.50 -6.02
N LEU A 180 -17.95 -5.09 -5.24
CA LEU A 180 -18.22 -6.28 -4.40
C LEU A 180 -18.67 -5.93 -2.98
N SER A 181 -19.08 -4.71 -2.75
CA SER A 181 -19.66 -4.28 -1.47
C SER A 181 -21.16 -4.55 -1.48
N HIS A 182 -21.63 -5.46 -0.63
CA HIS A 182 -23.06 -5.73 -0.47
C HIS A 182 -23.75 -4.68 0.40
N ARG A 183 -23.03 -4.16 1.40
CA ARG A 183 -23.56 -3.16 2.33
C ARG A 183 -22.66 -1.93 2.35
N ASP A 184 -23.19 -0.81 1.91
CA ASP A 184 -22.56 0.50 2.00
C ASP A 184 -22.61 1.01 3.46
N PRO A 185 -21.59 1.72 3.95
CA PRO A 185 -21.64 2.36 5.26
C PRO A 185 -22.76 3.41 5.40
N MET A 186 -23.24 3.96 4.27
CA MET A 186 -24.39 4.85 4.23
C MET A 186 -25.68 4.06 4.03
N VAL A 187 -26.64 4.20 4.93
CA VAL A 187 -27.87 3.37 4.97
C VAL A 187 -29.11 4.20 4.67
N GLY A 188 -30.02 3.59 3.89
CA GLY A 188 -31.33 4.11 3.58
C GLY A 188 -31.32 5.31 2.63
N PRO A 189 -32.49 5.86 2.31
CA PRO A 189 -32.65 6.97 1.35
C PRO A 189 -31.98 8.27 1.81
N TRP A 190 -31.76 8.42 3.11
CA TRP A 190 -31.11 9.59 3.70
C TRP A 190 -29.60 9.46 3.79
N GLN A 191 -29.02 8.34 3.36
CA GLN A 191 -27.58 8.10 3.37
C GLN A 191 -26.95 8.40 4.74
N VAL A 192 -27.48 7.74 5.78
CA VAL A 192 -26.99 7.91 7.15
C VAL A 192 -25.86 6.92 7.43
N PRO A 193 -24.72 7.36 7.97
CA PRO A 193 -23.56 6.50 8.23
C PRO A 193 -23.73 5.70 9.54
N VAL A 194 -24.66 4.75 9.54
CA VAL A 194 -25.04 3.96 10.71
C VAL A 194 -24.80 2.45 10.55
N ALA A 195 -24.09 2.04 9.51
CA ALA A 195 -23.73 0.64 9.35
C ALA A 195 -22.55 0.28 10.27
N ASP A 196 -22.81 -0.62 11.22
CA ASP A 196 -21.81 -1.11 12.19
C ASP A 196 -21.01 -2.30 11.66
N CYS A 197 -21.26 -2.73 10.44
CA CYS A 197 -20.55 -3.82 9.80
C CYS A 197 -20.36 -3.54 8.30
N ALA A 198 -19.27 -4.09 7.77
CA ALA A 198 -19.05 -4.22 6.33
C ALA A 198 -19.49 -5.61 5.88
N VAL A 199 -20.12 -5.69 4.71
CA VAL A 199 -20.45 -6.96 4.06
C VAL A 199 -19.94 -6.91 2.64
N THR A 200 -19.06 -7.85 2.29
CA THR A 200 -18.49 -7.99 0.95
C THR A 200 -18.98 -9.27 0.28
N LEU A 201 -19.07 -9.26 -1.04
CA LEU A 201 -19.40 -10.43 -1.85
C LEU A 201 -18.12 -11.13 -2.31
N ALA A 202 -18.16 -12.44 -2.41
CA ALA A 202 -17.04 -13.23 -2.92
C ALA A 202 -16.90 -13.12 -4.46
N ASP A 203 -18.01 -12.86 -5.16
CA ASP A 203 -18.05 -12.70 -6.61
C ASP A 203 -19.31 -11.91 -7.03
N PHE A 204 -19.43 -11.58 -8.32
CA PHE A 204 -20.56 -10.84 -8.88
C PHE A 204 -21.82 -11.67 -9.17
N ALA A 205 -21.73 -12.98 -9.11
CA ALA A 205 -22.83 -13.88 -9.50
C ALA A 205 -23.38 -14.68 -8.32
N GLY A 206 -22.59 -14.86 -7.26
CA GLY A 206 -22.89 -15.70 -6.12
C GLY A 206 -23.64 -14.95 -5.01
N LEU A 207 -24.08 -15.74 -4.02
CA LEU A 207 -24.72 -15.27 -2.81
C LEU A 207 -23.82 -15.47 -1.56
N ARG A 208 -22.55 -15.76 -1.79
CA ARG A 208 -21.55 -15.92 -0.72
C ARG A 208 -20.86 -14.59 -0.48
N GLY A 209 -20.52 -14.35 0.76
CA GLY A 209 -19.79 -13.15 1.16
C GLY A 209 -19.25 -13.27 2.57
N GLU A 210 -18.62 -12.22 3.02
CA GLU A 210 -18.02 -12.10 4.34
C GLU A 210 -18.60 -10.88 5.04
N ALA A 211 -18.82 -10.99 6.35
CA ALA A 211 -19.25 -9.88 7.19
C ALA A 211 -18.18 -9.61 8.25
N MET A 212 -17.83 -8.35 8.38
CA MET A 212 -16.83 -7.88 9.33
C MET A 212 -17.42 -6.77 10.20
N SER A 213 -17.16 -6.84 11.49
CA SER A 213 -17.49 -5.75 12.41
C SER A 213 -16.30 -5.47 13.33
N MET A 214 -16.18 -4.22 13.75
CA MET A 214 -15.13 -3.78 14.67
C MET A 214 -15.73 -3.00 15.81
N GLY A 215 -15.44 -3.43 17.04
CA GLY A 215 -15.73 -2.70 18.26
C GLY A 215 -14.47 -1.99 18.77
N GLU A 216 -14.56 -0.68 18.98
CA GLU A 216 -13.41 0.11 19.39
C GLU A 216 -13.83 1.13 20.46
N ARG A 217 -13.01 1.29 21.46
CA ARG A 217 -13.19 2.27 22.54
C ARG A 217 -11.85 2.82 23.01
N THR A 218 -11.10 3.40 22.12
CA THR A 218 -9.91 4.17 22.48
C THR A 218 -10.34 5.50 23.12
N PRO A 219 -9.81 5.95 24.24
CA PRO A 219 -8.59 5.49 24.89
C PRO A 219 -8.79 4.48 26.06
N LEU A 220 -9.96 3.88 26.23
CA LEU A 220 -10.21 2.96 27.35
C LEU A 220 -9.26 1.75 27.35
N ALA A 221 -8.78 1.34 26.19
CA ALA A 221 -7.81 0.25 26.08
C ALA A 221 -6.41 0.61 26.64
N SER A 222 -6.17 1.85 26.98
CA SER A 222 -4.91 2.32 27.59
C SER A 222 -4.95 2.44 29.11
N VAL A 223 -6.02 1.98 29.74
CA VAL A 223 -6.23 2.03 31.20
C VAL A 223 -5.81 0.72 31.87
#